data_3ecbd3cf2860c188fe695990f5e9631e
#
_entry.id   3ecbd3cf2860c188fe695990f5e9631e
#
_cell.length_a   1.000
_cell.length_b   1.000
_cell.length_c   1.000
_cell.angle_alpha   90.00
_cell.angle_beta   90.00
_cell.angle_gamma   90.00
#
_symmetry.space_group_name_H-M   'P 1'
#
loop_
_entity.id
_entity.type
_entity.pdbx_description
1 polymer ?
#
loop_
_entity_poly.entity_id
_entity_poly.type
_entity_poly.pdbx_seq_one_letter_code
_entity_poly.pdbx_strand_id
1 'polypeptide(L)'
;MQERWEGEWLPEIRQYLAFWDTCDLVALSLEEMLVHYDATIEKGRRLWHLHFEIVVPVYAATGFFDDPYKDLLEDQGTFSAIQLLGGFDNKTLETDRALWDLTRKATDTKVRQIMTMKVSSEVVAALEDSAAGQVFLGELKAYLADYGQRGASWSPSEPSWLEDPSPMIKNLQDYIGQERGDPRERWVAQTEERETGLAKAREQLAGYPEQVRGQFEFLLQVAQVGIVLTEDHGFWIDFQSMHRVRMVTVEVGRRLAEAGVVAEAADAFHLGMAEVRDALA
;
A
#
# COMPACT_ATOMS: atom_id res chain seq x y z
N MET A 1 -7.80 2.46 18.90
CA MET A 1 -6.88 2.05 17.84
C MET A 1 -6.47 3.24 16.99
N GLN A 2 -7.40 4.02 16.45
CA GLN A 2 -7.11 5.21 15.64
C GLN A 2 -6.21 6.23 16.35
N GLU A 3 -6.49 6.56 17.61
CA GLU A 3 -5.65 7.48 18.40
C GLU A 3 -4.20 6.98 18.55
N ARG A 4 -4.01 5.67 18.74
CA ARG A 4 -2.66 5.07 18.78
C ARG A 4 -1.99 5.09 17.41
N TRP A 5 -2.76 4.89 16.33
CA TRP A 5 -2.25 5.00 14.96
C TRP A 5 -1.69 6.39 14.70
N GLU A 6 -2.48 7.42 14.97
CA GLU A 6 -2.11 8.81 14.69
C GLU A 6 -1.05 9.36 15.66
N GLY A 7 -1.14 9.00 16.95
CA GLY A 7 -0.30 9.57 18.01
C GLY A 7 0.99 8.79 18.29
N GLU A 8 1.05 7.50 17.99
CA GLU A 8 2.18 6.64 18.36
C GLU A 8 2.77 5.93 17.14
N TRP A 9 1.98 5.09 16.43
CA TRP A 9 2.49 4.15 15.45
C TRP A 9 2.94 4.82 14.14
N LEU A 10 2.12 5.68 13.56
CA LEU A 10 2.48 6.38 12.34
C LEU A 10 3.68 7.32 12.52
N PRO A 11 3.82 8.09 13.61
CA PRO A 11 5.06 8.80 13.93
C PRO A 11 6.28 7.89 14.05
N GLU A 12 6.18 6.72 14.72
CA GLU A 12 7.26 5.74 14.83
C GLU A 12 7.67 5.21 13.43
N ILE A 13 6.69 4.83 12.61
CA ILE A 13 6.94 4.37 11.24
C ILE A 13 7.65 5.44 10.42
N ARG A 14 7.19 6.69 10.45
CA ARG A 14 7.82 7.82 9.75
C ARG A 14 9.26 8.07 10.22
N GLN A 15 9.54 7.89 11.49
CA GLN A 15 10.91 7.97 12.00
C GLN A 15 11.80 6.87 11.40
N TYR A 16 11.28 5.64 11.23
CA TYR A 16 12.03 4.56 10.58
C TYR A 16 12.23 4.83 9.09
N LEU A 17 11.22 5.36 8.39
CA LEU A 17 11.38 5.76 6.99
C LEU A 17 12.48 6.80 6.84
N ALA A 18 12.50 7.83 7.70
CA ALA A 18 13.54 8.85 7.70
C ALA A 18 14.95 8.29 7.98
N PHE A 19 15.06 7.25 8.84
CA PHE A 19 16.33 6.56 9.09
C PHE A 19 16.90 5.95 7.81
N TRP A 20 16.08 5.31 6.97
CA TRP A 20 16.52 4.74 5.71
C TRP A 20 16.76 5.82 4.64
N ASP A 21 15.84 6.80 4.51
CA ASP A 21 15.90 7.82 3.46
C ASP A 21 17.08 8.79 3.59
N THR A 22 17.62 8.94 4.79
CA THR A 22 18.78 9.80 5.04
C THR A 22 20.13 9.09 4.90
N CYS A 23 20.14 7.78 4.67
CA CYS A 23 21.35 6.97 4.55
C CYS A 23 21.79 6.80 3.09
N ASP A 24 23.00 7.21 2.77
CA ASP A 24 23.64 6.84 1.51
C ASP A 24 24.28 5.45 1.64
N LEU A 25 23.53 4.41 1.30
CA LEU A 25 23.94 3.02 1.43
C LEU A 25 25.23 2.70 0.67
N VAL A 26 25.45 3.34 -0.49
CA VAL A 26 26.60 3.09 -1.35
C VAL A 26 27.88 3.63 -0.70
N ALA A 27 27.80 4.73 0.03
CA ALA A 27 28.94 5.37 0.68
C ALA A 27 29.39 4.67 1.98
N LEU A 28 28.57 3.78 2.56
CA LEU A 28 28.91 3.08 3.81
C LEU A 28 30.13 2.14 3.64
N SER A 29 31.02 2.11 4.62
CA SER A 29 32.01 1.04 4.79
C SER A 29 31.33 -0.30 5.08
N LEU A 30 32.05 -1.42 5.06
CA LEU A 30 31.48 -2.73 5.40
C LEU A 30 30.99 -2.78 6.86
N GLU A 31 31.75 -2.20 7.79
CA GLU A 31 31.38 -2.14 9.21
C GLU A 31 30.10 -1.28 9.39
N GLU A 32 30.02 -0.11 8.76
CA GLU A 32 28.83 0.76 8.81
C GLU A 32 27.63 0.08 8.15
N MET A 33 27.83 -0.65 7.04
CA MET A 33 26.77 -1.41 6.38
C MET A 33 26.23 -2.51 7.30
N LEU A 34 27.08 -3.23 8.02
CA LEU A 34 26.65 -4.25 8.98
C LEU A 34 25.80 -3.64 10.09
N VAL A 35 26.25 -2.50 10.66
CA VAL A 35 25.49 -1.77 11.69
C VAL A 35 24.14 -1.32 11.14
N HIS A 36 24.09 -0.77 9.91
CA HIS A 36 22.86 -0.31 9.27
C HIS A 36 21.92 -1.46 8.93
N TYR A 37 22.46 -2.60 8.47
CA TYR A 37 21.69 -3.82 8.21
C TYR A 37 21.05 -4.35 9.50
N ASP A 38 21.81 -4.46 10.60
CA ASP A 38 21.28 -4.91 11.89
C ASP A 38 20.16 -3.99 12.41
N ALA A 39 20.35 -2.68 12.31
CA ALA A 39 19.34 -1.71 12.67
C ALA A 39 18.08 -1.81 11.76
N THR A 40 18.27 -2.15 10.48
CA THR A 40 17.18 -2.39 9.53
C THR A 40 16.37 -3.63 9.92
N ILE A 41 17.04 -4.73 10.28
CA ILE A 41 16.36 -5.95 10.74
C ILE A 41 15.53 -5.70 12.01
N GLU A 42 16.10 -4.97 12.98
CA GLU A 42 15.37 -4.61 14.21
C GLU A 42 14.11 -3.76 13.91
N LYS A 43 14.24 -2.74 13.06
CA LYS A 43 13.10 -1.92 12.64
C LYS A 43 12.07 -2.75 11.87
N GLY A 44 12.50 -3.63 10.97
CA GLY A 44 11.63 -4.54 10.24
C GLY A 44 10.83 -5.45 11.17
N ARG A 45 11.46 -6.03 12.20
CA ARG A 45 10.76 -6.82 13.23
C ARG A 45 9.72 -6.01 13.98
N ARG A 46 10.07 -4.78 14.37
CA ARG A 46 9.13 -3.89 15.06
C ARG A 46 7.93 -3.53 14.17
N LEU A 47 8.15 -3.28 12.88
CA LEU A 47 7.09 -3.00 11.91
C LEU A 47 6.16 -4.20 11.72
N TRP A 48 6.69 -5.42 11.63
CA TRP A 48 5.87 -6.63 11.59
C TRP A 48 5.08 -6.85 12.88
N HIS A 49 5.64 -6.49 14.03
CA HIS A 49 4.89 -6.50 15.27
C HIS A 49 3.70 -5.53 15.22
N LEU A 50 3.92 -4.30 14.76
CA LEU A 50 2.86 -3.31 14.55
C LEU A 50 1.81 -3.78 13.53
N HIS A 51 2.24 -4.39 12.43
CA HIS A 51 1.33 -4.97 11.44
C HIS A 51 0.34 -5.93 12.10
N PHE A 52 0.81 -6.87 12.91
CA PHE A 52 -0.08 -7.82 13.59
C PHE A 52 -0.89 -7.20 14.73
N GLU A 53 -0.37 -6.18 15.43
CA GLU A 53 -1.14 -5.40 16.42
C GLU A 53 -2.34 -4.69 15.77
N ILE A 54 -2.26 -4.36 14.47
CA ILE A 54 -3.34 -3.71 13.71
C ILE A 54 -4.24 -4.76 13.05
N VAL A 55 -3.68 -5.63 12.25
CA VAL A 55 -4.41 -6.56 11.37
C VAL A 55 -5.27 -7.55 12.16
N VAL A 56 -4.75 -8.14 13.24
CA VAL A 56 -5.49 -9.16 13.99
C VAL A 56 -6.76 -8.60 14.62
N PRO A 57 -6.75 -7.48 15.36
CA PRO A 57 -7.97 -6.89 15.89
C PRO A 57 -8.94 -6.40 14.82
N VAL A 58 -8.43 -5.93 13.67
CA VAL A 58 -9.28 -5.45 12.56
C VAL A 58 -10.05 -6.59 11.92
N TYR A 59 -9.40 -7.71 11.61
CA TYR A 59 -10.11 -8.89 11.10
C TYR A 59 -11.13 -9.43 12.08
N ALA A 60 -10.79 -9.45 13.38
CA ALA A 60 -11.74 -9.82 14.41
C ALA A 60 -12.93 -8.85 14.46
N ALA A 61 -12.69 -7.55 14.37
CA ALA A 61 -13.74 -6.52 14.42
C ALA A 61 -14.71 -6.61 13.24
N THR A 62 -14.20 -6.84 12.01
CA THR A 62 -15.05 -7.02 10.83
C THR A 62 -15.89 -8.27 10.92
N GLY A 63 -15.34 -9.39 11.40
CA GLY A 63 -16.09 -10.61 11.65
C GLY A 63 -17.15 -10.44 12.75
N PHE A 64 -16.79 -9.78 13.86
CA PHE A 64 -17.72 -9.50 14.95
C PHE A 64 -18.83 -8.51 14.57
N PHE A 65 -18.64 -7.70 13.52
CA PHE A 65 -19.71 -6.88 12.98
C PHE A 65 -20.60 -7.65 11.99
N ASP A 66 -20.02 -8.48 11.12
CA ASP A 66 -20.72 -9.22 10.09
C ASP A 66 -21.75 -10.19 10.65
N ASP A 67 -21.40 -10.98 11.67
CA ASP A 67 -22.27 -11.97 12.29
C ASP A 67 -23.53 -11.34 12.93
N PRO A 68 -23.44 -10.36 13.87
CA PRO A 68 -24.62 -9.70 14.42
C PRO A 68 -25.43 -8.92 13.36
N TYR A 69 -24.77 -8.38 12.33
CA TYR A 69 -25.47 -7.73 11.23
C TYR A 69 -26.40 -8.72 10.51
N LYS A 70 -25.88 -9.89 10.15
CA LYS A 70 -26.66 -10.97 9.52
C LYS A 70 -27.81 -11.42 10.37
N ASP A 71 -27.54 -11.70 11.64
CA ASP A 71 -28.58 -12.17 12.59
C ASP A 71 -29.71 -11.16 12.80
N LEU A 72 -29.41 -9.86 12.76
CA LEU A 72 -30.38 -8.82 13.09
C LEU A 72 -31.08 -8.22 11.85
N LEU A 73 -30.41 -8.15 10.70
CA LEU A 73 -30.82 -7.29 9.59
C LEU A 73 -30.80 -7.95 8.20
N GLU A 74 -30.02 -9.04 7.97
CA GLU A 74 -29.84 -9.57 6.61
C GLU A 74 -31.11 -10.14 5.99
N ASP A 75 -31.98 -10.76 6.77
CA ASP A 75 -33.27 -11.30 6.32
C ASP A 75 -34.25 -10.20 5.83
N GLN A 76 -33.92 -8.94 6.05
CA GLN A 76 -34.75 -7.79 5.64
C GLN A 76 -34.29 -7.18 4.29
N GLY A 77 -33.28 -7.77 3.63
CA GLY A 77 -32.98 -7.60 2.19
C GLY A 77 -32.47 -6.25 1.76
N THR A 78 -31.82 -5.46 2.64
CA THR A 78 -31.60 -4.05 2.32
C THR A 78 -30.14 -3.69 1.98
N PHE A 79 -29.15 -4.21 2.71
CA PHE A 79 -27.71 -3.92 2.50
C PHE A 79 -26.88 -5.07 3.06
N SER A 80 -25.67 -5.27 2.49
CA SER A 80 -24.70 -6.18 3.10
C SER A 80 -23.84 -5.42 4.13
N ALA A 81 -23.29 -6.13 5.12
CA ALA A 81 -22.39 -5.56 6.11
C ALA A 81 -21.25 -4.76 5.47
N ILE A 82 -20.68 -5.27 4.38
CA ILE A 82 -19.55 -4.62 3.66
C ILE A 82 -19.93 -3.25 3.07
N GLN A 83 -21.19 -3.04 2.68
CA GLN A 83 -21.66 -1.74 2.16
C GLN A 83 -21.67 -0.67 3.26
N LEU A 84 -21.86 -1.06 4.52
CA LEU A 84 -21.81 -0.13 5.66
C LEU A 84 -20.37 0.22 6.07
N LEU A 85 -19.37 -0.47 5.51
CA LEU A 85 -17.96 -0.27 5.78
C LEU A 85 -17.22 0.44 4.63
N GLY A 86 -17.90 0.73 3.50
CA GLY A 86 -17.32 1.36 2.33
C GLY A 86 -17.30 2.90 2.38
N GLY A 87 -16.65 3.54 1.40
CA GLY A 87 -16.71 4.99 1.18
C GLY A 87 -15.93 5.83 2.21
N PHE A 88 -14.87 5.30 2.81
CA PHE A 88 -13.94 6.06 3.65
C PHE A 88 -12.66 6.40 2.88
N ASP A 89 -12.07 7.55 3.17
CA ASP A 89 -10.75 7.90 2.66
C ASP A 89 -9.67 7.03 3.31
N ASN A 90 -8.70 6.60 2.48
CA ASN A 90 -7.55 5.82 2.89
C ASN A 90 -6.43 5.91 1.83
N LYS A 91 -5.25 5.37 2.12
CA LYS A 91 -4.09 5.43 1.24
C LYS A 91 -4.25 4.69 -0.09
N THR A 92 -5.06 3.65 -0.15
CA THR A 92 -5.34 2.93 -1.40
C THR A 92 -6.18 3.82 -2.34
N LEU A 93 -7.22 4.47 -1.84
CA LEU A 93 -8.01 5.41 -2.64
C LEU A 93 -7.21 6.66 -3.06
N GLU A 94 -6.34 7.16 -2.20
CA GLU A 94 -5.42 8.25 -2.54
C GLU A 94 -4.52 7.85 -3.73
N THR A 95 -3.94 6.65 -3.69
CA THR A 95 -3.13 6.11 -4.77
C THR A 95 -3.92 5.95 -6.08
N ASP A 96 -5.15 5.43 -6.02
CA ASP A 96 -6.02 5.26 -7.18
C ASP A 96 -6.40 6.60 -7.82
N ARG A 97 -6.71 7.61 -7.01
CA ARG A 97 -7.01 8.97 -7.49
C ARG A 97 -5.79 9.60 -8.17
N ALA A 98 -4.61 9.45 -7.57
CA ALA A 98 -3.37 9.93 -8.15
C ALA A 98 -3.06 9.24 -9.49
N LEU A 99 -3.30 7.91 -9.59
CA LEU A 99 -3.15 7.17 -10.84
C LEU A 99 -4.15 7.63 -11.91
N TRP A 100 -5.40 7.87 -11.53
CA TRP A 100 -6.40 8.45 -12.42
C TRP A 100 -5.96 9.83 -12.93
N ASP A 101 -5.51 10.70 -12.04
CA ASP A 101 -5.01 12.04 -12.42
C ASP A 101 -3.82 11.95 -13.37
N LEU A 102 -2.93 10.97 -13.19
CA LEU A 102 -1.83 10.70 -14.11
C LEU A 102 -2.36 10.29 -15.50
N THR A 103 -3.44 9.46 -15.59
CA THR A 103 -4.03 9.13 -16.89
C THR A 103 -4.52 10.37 -17.64
N ARG A 104 -5.03 11.36 -16.91
CA ARG A 104 -5.54 12.61 -17.50
C ARG A 104 -4.44 13.52 -18.03
N LYS A 105 -3.21 13.32 -17.57
CA LYS A 105 -2.00 14.02 -18.07
C LYS A 105 -1.50 13.43 -19.40
N ALA A 106 -1.87 12.21 -19.75
CA ALA A 106 -1.58 11.59 -21.05
C ALA A 106 -2.46 12.19 -22.18
N THR A 107 -2.40 13.51 -22.38
CA THR A 107 -3.23 14.23 -23.36
C THR A 107 -2.67 14.23 -24.78
N ASP A 108 -1.34 14.12 -24.90
CA ASP A 108 -0.67 14.10 -26.20
C ASP A 108 -1.00 12.82 -26.97
N THR A 109 -1.31 12.96 -28.27
CA THR A 109 -1.72 11.84 -29.14
C THR A 109 -0.63 10.76 -29.22
N LYS A 110 0.66 11.15 -29.27
CA LYS A 110 1.77 10.21 -29.35
C LYS A 110 1.96 9.46 -28.04
N VAL A 111 1.83 10.16 -26.90
CA VAL A 111 1.86 9.53 -25.58
C VAL A 111 0.73 8.51 -25.44
N ARG A 112 -0.51 8.88 -25.78
CA ARG A 112 -1.65 7.95 -25.76
C ARG A 112 -1.44 6.76 -26.68
N GLN A 113 -0.86 6.97 -27.86
CA GLN A 113 -0.57 5.91 -28.82
C GLN A 113 0.48 4.92 -28.25
N ILE A 114 1.55 5.44 -27.64
CA ILE A 114 2.54 4.60 -26.94
C ILE A 114 1.87 3.79 -25.83
N MET A 115 1.07 4.44 -24.98
CA MET A 115 0.38 3.79 -23.85
C MET A 115 -0.62 2.71 -24.32
N THR A 116 -1.23 2.83 -25.49
CA THR A 116 -2.23 1.86 -25.96
C THR A 116 -1.65 0.73 -26.82
N MET A 117 -0.51 0.94 -27.46
CA MET A 117 0.04 0.02 -28.46
C MET A 117 1.29 -0.75 -28.00
N LYS A 118 1.97 -0.26 -26.96
CA LYS A 118 3.20 -0.87 -26.47
C LYS A 118 2.93 -1.85 -25.32
N VAL A 119 3.76 -2.87 -25.19
CA VAL A 119 3.82 -3.71 -23.99
C VAL A 119 4.34 -2.85 -22.83
N SER A 120 3.79 -3.04 -21.62
CA SER A 120 4.09 -2.19 -20.46
C SER A 120 5.59 -2.03 -20.19
N SER A 121 6.39 -3.08 -20.37
CA SER A 121 7.85 -3.06 -20.23
C SER A 121 8.61 -2.21 -21.27
N GLU A 122 7.99 -1.89 -22.40
CA GLU A 122 8.59 -1.07 -23.47
C GLU A 122 8.16 0.39 -23.40
N VAL A 123 7.16 0.73 -22.58
CA VAL A 123 6.54 2.08 -22.57
C VAL A 123 7.54 3.15 -22.15
N VAL A 124 8.32 2.91 -21.10
CA VAL A 124 9.29 3.91 -20.61
C VAL A 124 10.29 4.29 -21.70
N ALA A 125 10.93 3.29 -22.33
CA ALA A 125 11.88 3.51 -23.42
C ALA A 125 11.23 4.23 -24.61
N ALA A 126 10.00 3.84 -24.99
CA ALA A 126 9.29 4.48 -26.09
C ALA A 126 8.90 5.96 -25.79
N LEU A 127 8.66 6.31 -24.54
CA LEU A 127 8.35 7.69 -24.12
C LEU A 127 9.61 8.57 -24.18
N GLU A 128 10.80 8.03 -23.93
CA GLU A 128 12.08 8.77 -23.97
C GLU A 128 12.36 9.36 -25.35
N ASP A 129 11.85 8.76 -26.40
CA ASP A 129 12.11 9.16 -27.80
C ASP A 129 11.37 10.44 -28.25
N SER A 130 10.62 11.10 -27.39
CA SER A 130 9.88 12.31 -27.76
C SER A 130 9.77 13.34 -26.65
N ALA A 131 9.72 14.62 -27.02
CA ALA A 131 9.56 15.71 -26.04
C ALA A 131 8.26 15.57 -25.21
N ALA A 132 7.14 15.21 -25.84
CA ALA A 132 5.88 14.98 -25.13
C ALA A 132 5.98 13.75 -24.19
N GLY A 133 6.67 12.70 -24.62
CA GLY A 133 6.96 11.53 -23.80
C GLY A 133 7.82 11.86 -22.59
N GLN A 134 8.86 12.68 -22.75
CA GLN A 134 9.73 13.13 -21.64
C GLN A 134 8.97 13.96 -20.60
N VAL A 135 8.03 14.81 -21.02
CA VAL A 135 7.14 15.55 -20.11
C VAL A 135 6.29 14.57 -19.32
N PHE A 136 5.66 13.59 -19.98
CA PHE A 136 4.84 12.59 -19.31
C PHE A 136 5.66 11.69 -18.36
N LEU A 137 6.89 11.36 -18.73
CA LEU A 137 7.83 10.64 -17.86
C LEU A 137 8.15 11.43 -16.59
N GLY A 138 8.20 12.75 -16.64
CA GLY A 138 8.33 13.60 -15.46
C GLY A 138 7.16 13.42 -14.48
N GLU A 139 5.93 13.40 -15.00
CA GLU A 139 4.71 13.15 -14.22
C GLU A 139 4.67 11.72 -13.67
N LEU A 140 5.08 10.75 -14.46
CA LEU A 140 5.19 9.36 -14.05
C LEU A 140 6.20 9.19 -12.91
N LYS A 141 7.37 9.83 -13.00
CA LYS A 141 8.39 9.81 -11.95
C LYS A 141 7.88 10.46 -10.66
N ALA A 142 7.14 11.56 -10.76
CA ALA A 142 6.53 12.19 -9.58
C ALA A 142 5.54 11.25 -8.89
N TYR A 143 4.67 10.58 -9.65
CA TYR A 143 3.77 9.56 -9.11
C TYR A 143 4.53 8.40 -8.43
N LEU A 144 5.56 7.89 -9.09
CA LEU A 144 6.38 6.80 -8.55
C LEU A 144 7.15 7.21 -7.29
N ALA A 145 7.56 8.48 -7.16
CA ALA A 145 8.21 8.96 -5.93
C ALA A 145 7.29 8.83 -4.70
N ASP A 146 5.99 9.09 -4.87
CA ASP A 146 5.02 9.03 -3.78
C ASP A 146 4.48 7.61 -3.54
N TYR A 147 4.25 6.82 -4.61
CA TYR A 147 3.50 5.56 -4.57
C TYR A 147 4.26 4.35 -5.13
N GLY A 148 5.46 4.54 -5.65
CA GLY A 148 6.22 3.52 -6.37
C GLY A 148 6.90 2.47 -5.49
N GLN A 149 6.86 2.62 -4.17
CA GLN A 149 7.37 1.63 -3.21
C GLN A 149 6.50 0.35 -3.18
N ARG A 150 5.34 0.38 -3.80
CA ARG A 150 4.50 -0.81 -3.99
C ARG A 150 5.15 -1.80 -4.95
N GLY A 151 4.87 -3.09 -4.74
CA GLY A 151 5.27 -4.19 -5.61
C GLY A 151 4.10 -5.13 -5.89
N ALA A 152 4.38 -6.26 -6.51
CA ALA A 152 3.39 -7.32 -6.72
C ALA A 152 2.95 -7.98 -5.40
N SER A 153 3.81 -7.92 -4.38
CA SER A 153 3.53 -8.42 -3.04
C SER A 153 4.22 -7.53 -1.99
N TRP A 154 3.94 -7.78 -0.72
CA TRP A 154 4.61 -7.17 0.43
C TRP A 154 5.98 -7.80 0.75
N SER A 155 6.39 -8.81 0.00
CA SER A 155 7.69 -9.45 0.19
C SER A 155 8.83 -8.53 -0.27
N PRO A 156 9.86 -8.30 0.56
CA PRO A 156 11.02 -7.51 0.14
C PRO A 156 11.88 -8.19 -0.93
N SER A 157 11.65 -9.48 -1.24
CA SER A 157 12.34 -10.16 -2.36
C SER A 157 11.81 -9.73 -3.74
N GLU A 158 10.59 -9.22 -3.81
CA GLU A 158 9.98 -8.77 -5.05
C GLU A 158 10.32 -7.30 -5.36
N PRO A 159 10.57 -6.94 -6.64
CA PRO A 159 10.85 -5.56 -7.02
C PRO A 159 9.64 -4.65 -6.81
N SER A 160 9.91 -3.42 -6.40
CA SER A 160 8.90 -2.36 -6.33
C SER A 160 8.68 -1.73 -7.71
N TRP A 161 7.63 -0.91 -7.84
CA TRP A 161 7.38 -0.15 -9.07
C TRP A 161 8.44 0.93 -9.34
N LEU A 162 9.23 1.33 -8.34
CA LEU A 162 10.42 2.18 -8.53
C LEU A 162 11.52 1.45 -9.31
N GLU A 163 11.63 0.14 -9.13
CA GLU A 163 12.63 -0.69 -9.81
C GLU A 163 12.09 -1.27 -11.12
N ASP A 164 10.83 -1.71 -11.14
CA ASP A 164 10.11 -2.15 -12.34
C ASP A 164 8.71 -1.53 -12.38
N PRO A 165 8.52 -0.44 -13.14
CA PRO A 165 7.23 0.23 -13.26
C PRO A 165 6.23 -0.51 -14.16
N SER A 166 6.60 -1.61 -14.82
CA SER A 166 5.76 -2.31 -15.80
C SER A 166 4.39 -2.72 -15.28
N PRO A 167 4.23 -3.26 -14.04
CA PRO A 167 2.91 -3.60 -13.50
C PRO A 167 2.01 -2.38 -13.30
N MET A 168 2.59 -1.26 -12.82
CA MET A 168 1.86 -0.01 -12.65
C MET A 168 1.48 0.61 -14.00
N ILE A 169 2.40 0.59 -14.98
CA ILE A 169 2.12 1.03 -16.35
C ILE A 169 0.98 0.21 -16.95
N LYS A 170 0.91 -1.10 -16.68
CA LYS A 170 -0.21 -1.94 -17.10
C LYS A 170 -1.54 -1.45 -16.51
N ASN A 171 -1.58 -1.11 -15.23
CA ASN A 171 -2.76 -0.51 -14.60
C ASN A 171 -3.15 0.82 -15.27
N LEU A 172 -2.15 1.66 -15.57
CA LEU A 172 -2.35 2.94 -16.27
C LEU A 172 -2.93 2.72 -17.68
N GLN A 173 -2.42 1.74 -18.42
CA GLN A 173 -2.94 1.33 -19.74
C GLN A 173 -4.40 0.85 -19.65
N ASP A 174 -4.73 0.08 -18.62
CA ASP A 174 -6.09 -0.42 -18.39
C ASP A 174 -7.06 0.73 -18.08
N TYR A 175 -6.64 1.73 -17.31
CA TYR A 175 -7.43 2.94 -17.10
C TYR A 175 -7.65 3.75 -18.39
N ILE A 176 -6.62 3.88 -19.23
CA ILE A 176 -6.72 4.60 -20.51
C ILE A 176 -7.64 3.85 -21.50
N GLY A 177 -7.54 2.51 -21.55
CA GLY A 177 -8.22 1.67 -22.53
C GLY A 177 -9.66 1.31 -22.20
N GLN A 178 -10.03 1.27 -20.93
CA GLN A 178 -11.34 0.78 -20.46
C GLN A 178 -12.36 1.89 -20.16
N GLU A 179 -12.01 3.17 -20.37
CA GLU A 179 -12.84 4.33 -20.00
C GLU A 179 -13.40 4.20 -18.56
N ARG A 180 -12.61 3.67 -17.65
CA ARG A 180 -13.02 3.59 -16.25
C ARG A 180 -13.31 4.99 -15.74
N GLY A 181 -14.44 5.17 -15.06
CA GLY A 181 -14.86 6.44 -14.47
C GLY A 181 -13.89 6.92 -13.37
N ASP A 182 -14.01 8.19 -13.02
CA ASP A 182 -13.21 8.77 -11.93
C ASP A 182 -13.41 7.98 -10.62
N PRO A 183 -12.35 7.51 -9.95
CA PRO A 183 -12.48 6.87 -8.65
C PRO A 183 -13.22 7.69 -7.60
N ARG A 184 -13.22 9.03 -7.74
CA ARG A 184 -13.96 9.95 -6.86
C ARG A 184 -15.47 9.79 -6.99
N GLU A 185 -15.99 9.55 -8.20
CA GLU A 185 -17.42 9.32 -8.42
C GLU A 185 -17.88 8.02 -7.72
N ARG A 186 -17.08 6.97 -7.82
CA ARG A 186 -17.35 5.70 -7.14
C ARG A 186 -17.29 5.86 -5.62
N TRP A 187 -16.33 6.62 -5.12
CA TRP A 187 -16.23 6.91 -3.69
C TRP A 187 -17.44 7.68 -3.16
N VAL A 188 -17.93 8.70 -3.90
CA VAL A 188 -19.14 9.43 -3.56
C VAL A 188 -20.34 8.47 -3.52
N ALA A 189 -20.52 7.64 -4.55
CA ALA A 189 -21.61 6.66 -4.59
C ALA A 189 -21.56 5.67 -3.42
N GLN A 190 -20.37 5.15 -3.08
CA GLN A 190 -20.20 4.26 -1.93
C GLN A 190 -20.48 4.96 -0.60
N THR A 191 -20.13 6.24 -0.48
CA THR A 191 -20.44 7.04 0.71
C THR A 191 -21.96 7.24 0.87
N GLU A 192 -22.66 7.59 -0.22
CA GLU A 192 -24.12 7.75 -0.23
C GLU A 192 -24.82 6.41 0.06
N GLU A 193 -24.33 5.31 -0.50
CA GLU A 193 -24.84 3.97 -0.25
C GLU A 193 -24.68 3.58 1.22
N ARG A 194 -23.50 3.82 1.82
CA ARG A 194 -23.25 3.61 3.24
C ARG A 194 -24.21 4.40 4.11
N GLU A 195 -24.33 5.72 3.90
CA GLU A 195 -25.20 6.59 4.70
C GLU A 195 -26.67 6.16 4.60
N THR A 196 -27.12 5.80 3.40
CA THR A 196 -28.46 5.27 3.17
C THR A 196 -28.68 3.95 3.89
N GLY A 197 -27.69 3.04 3.81
CA GLY A 197 -27.73 1.76 4.50
C GLY A 197 -27.77 1.91 6.02
N LEU A 198 -26.95 2.82 6.57
CA LEU A 198 -26.93 3.11 8.00
C LEU A 198 -28.26 3.69 8.50
N ALA A 199 -28.87 4.61 7.75
CA ALA A 199 -30.18 5.16 8.11
C ALA A 199 -31.23 4.06 8.21
N LYS A 200 -31.29 3.16 7.23
CA LYS A 200 -32.23 2.03 7.23
C LYS A 200 -31.93 1.02 8.35
N ALA A 201 -30.67 0.66 8.56
CA ALA A 201 -30.29 -0.23 9.64
C ALA A 201 -30.72 0.31 11.02
N ARG A 202 -30.53 1.62 11.25
CA ARG A 202 -30.96 2.29 12.48
C ARG A 202 -32.48 2.35 12.62
N GLU A 203 -33.23 2.54 11.54
CA GLU A 203 -34.69 2.48 11.52
C GLU A 203 -35.19 1.09 11.91
N GLN A 204 -34.63 0.02 11.32
CA GLN A 204 -34.93 -1.36 11.64
C GLN A 204 -34.62 -1.71 13.09
N LEU A 205 -33.52 -1.20 13.61
CA LEU A 205 -33.11 -1.42 15.00
C LEU A 205 -33.88 -0.56 16.02
N ALA A 206 -34.71 0.40 15.60
CA ALA A 206 -35.40 1.32 16.51
C ALA A 206 -36.30 0.61 17.54
N GLY A 207 -36.86 -0.57 17.18
CA GLY A 207 -37.66 -1.40 18.06
C GLY A 207 -36.87 -2.33 18.99
N TYR A 208 -35.56 -2.42 18.83
CA TYR A 208 -34.71 -3.28 19.68
C TYR A 208 -34.30 -2.59 21.00
N PRO A 209 -33.94 -3.37 22.05
CA PRO A 209 -33.44 -2.82 23.30
C PRO A 209 -32.21 -1.91 23.07
N GLU A 210 -32.06 -0.89 23.93
CA GLU A 210 -30.96 0.08 23.86
C GLU A 210 -29.58 -0.61 23.88
N GLN A 211 -29.43 -1.69 24.64
CA GLN A 211 -28.20 -2.47 24.69
C GLN A 211 -27.83 -3.07 23.32
N VAL A 212 -28.80 -3.60 22.57
CA VAL A 212 -28.56 -4.19 21.22
C VAL A 212 -28.17 -3.08 20.24
N ARG A 213 -28.86 -1.95 20.28
CA ARG A 213 -28.53 -0.79 19.44
C ARG A 213 -27.15 -0.24 19.73
N GLY A 214 -26.80 -0.10 21.01
CA GLY A 214 -25.48 0.36 21.45
C GLY A 214 -24.36 -0.60 21.04
N GLN A 215 -24.60 -1.92 21.12
CA GLN A 215 -23.64 -2.91 20.66
C GLN A 215 -23.44 -2.85 19.15
N PHE A 216 -24.50 -2.69 18.36
CA PHE A 216 -24.42 -2.51 16.91
C PHE A 216 -23.55 -1.29 16.54
N GLU A 217 -23.85 -0.11 17.12
CA GLU A 217 -23.10 1.12 16.82
C GLU A 217 -21.62 0.99 17.23
N PHE A 218 -21.33 0.36 18.36
CA PHE A 218 -19.97 0.11 18.80
C PHE A 218 -19.20 -0.79 17.81
N LEU A 219 -19.77 -1.93 17.42
CA LEU A 219 -19.14 -2.86 16.48
C LEU A 219 -18.97 -2.24 15.09
N LEU A 220 -19.97 -1.50 14.61
CA LEU A 220 -19.93 -0.74 13.38
C LEU A 220 -18.76 0.25 13.39
N GLN A 221 -18.63 1.06 14.42
CA GLN A 221 -17.56 2.04 14.55
C GLN A 221 -16.18 1.37 14.55
N VAL A 222 -16.03 0.29 15.29
CA VAL A 222 -14.75 -0.45 15.36
C VAL A 222 -14.41 -1.05 13.99
N ALA A 223 -15.39 -1.62 13.28
CA ALA A 223 -15.19 -2.18 11.95
C ALA A 223 -14.85 -1.09 10.91
N GLN A 224 -15.51 0.08 10.94
CA GLN A 224 -15.22 1.20 10.05
C GLN A 224 -13.81 1.75 10.25
N VAL A 225 -13.37 1.94 11.49
CA VAL A 225 -11.98 2.32 11.79
C VAL A 225 -11.00 1.24 11.32
N GLY A 226 -11.38 -0.02 11.49
CA GLY A 226 -10.58 -1.16 11.07
C GLY A 226 -10.31 -1.18 9.56
N ILE A 227 -11.32 -0.97 8.74
CA ILE A 227 -11.17 -0.95 7.27
C ILE A 227 -10.19 0.13 6.83
N VAL A 228 -10.28 1.34 7.39
CA VAL A 228 -9.34 2.43 7.06
C VAL A 228 -7.92 2.06 7.45
N LEU A 229 -7.74 1.55 8.68
CA LEU A 229 -6.42 1.17 9.17
C LEU A 229 -5.80 0.00 8.41
N THR A 230 -6.62 -0.91 7.86
CA THR A 230 -6.14 -2.01 7.00
C THR A 230 -5.46 -1.46 5.74
N GLU A 231 -6.03 -0.44 5.13
CA GLU A 231 -5.46 0.16 3.92
C GLU A 231 -4.24 1.04 4.25
N ASP A 232 -4.35 1.84 5.29
CA ASP A 232 -3.30 2.78 5.68
C ASP A 232 -2.04 2.07 6.19
N HIS A 233 -2.18 1.04 7.05
CA HIS A 233 -1.02 0.30 7.53
C HIS A 233 -0.32 -0.45 6.38
N GLY A 234 -1.08 -1.03 5.45
CA GLY A 234 -0.54 -1.67 4.25
C GLY A 234 0.34 -0.71 3.44
N PHE A 235 -0.12 0.53 3.24
CA PHE A 235 0.69 1.54 2.57
C PHE A 235 1.99 1.83 3.32
N TRP A 236 1.92 2.12 4.64
CA TRP A 236 3.08 2.57 5.40
C TRP A 236 4.03 1.44 5.80
N ILE A 237 3.52 0.27 6.18
CA ILE A 237 4.33 -0.86 6.64
C ILE A 237 4.66 -1.79 5.47
N ASP A 238 3.64 -2.33 4.79
CA ASP A 238 3.85 -3.42 3.83
C ASP A 238 4.50 -2.96 2.54
N PHE A 239 4.31 -1.68 2.15
CA PHE A 239 4.95 -1.14 0.95
C PHE A 239 6.09 -0.18 1.25
N GLN A 240 5.83 0.96 1.90
CA GLN A 240 6.84 1.98 2.13
C GLN A 240 8.05 1.46 2.90
N SER A 241 7.81 0.70 3.96
CA SER A 241 8.90 0.22 4.81
C SER A 241 9.59 -1.02 4.22
N MET A 242 8.83 -1.95 3.64
CA MET A 242 9.43 -3.17 3.06
C MET A 242 10.26 -2.87 1.81
N HIS A 243 9.89 -1.87 1.01
CA HIS A 243 10.76 -1.37 -0.05
C HIS A 243 12.13 -0.93 0.48
N ARG A 244 12.18 -0.21 1.60
CA ARG A 244 13.45 0.25 2.19
C ARG A 244 14.28 -0.89 2.78
N VAL A 245 13.63 -1.86 3.42
CA VAL A 245 14.29 -3.11 3.83
C VAL A 245 14.90 -3.83 2.61
N ARG A 246 14.17 -3.87 1.49
CA ARG A 246 14.66 -4.39 0.22
C ARG A 246 15.90 -3.64 -0.25
N MET A 247 15.88 -2.31 -0.28
CA MET A 247 17.03 -1.52 -0.76
C MET A 247 18.31 -1.82 0.04
N VAL A 248 18.20 -1.94 1.35
CA VAL A 248 19.33 -2.33 2.20
C VAL A 248 19.81 -3.75 1.87
N THR A 249 18.87 -4.70 1.70
CA THR A 249 19.23 -6.10 1.39
C THR A 249 19.86 -6.24 0.00
N VAL A 250 19.35 -5.51 -1.00
CA VAL A 250 19.93 -5.48 -2.36
C VAL A 250 21.35 -4.90 -2.35
N GLU A 251 21.60 -3.82 -1.59
CA GLU A 251 22.94 -3.24 -1.48
C GLU A 251 23.91 -4.21 -0.78
N VAL A 252 23.46 -4.89 0.27
CA VAL A 252 24.24 -5.98 0.89
C VAL A 252 24.57 -7.06 -0.16
N GLY A 253 23.55 -7.53 -0.89
CA GLY A 253 23.74 -8.54 -1.93
C GLY A 253 24.69 -8.10 -3.05
N ARG A 254 24.63 -6.84 -3.47
CA ARG A 254 25.57 -6.28 -4.45
C ARG A 254 27.02 -6.38 -3.97
N ARG A 255 27.29 -6.04 -2.71
CA ARG A 255 28.63 -6.15 -2.12
C ARG A 255 29.08 -7.60 -1.98
N LEU A 256 28.19 -8.50 -1.59
CA LEU A 256 28.51 -9.94 -1.51
C LEU A 256 28.78 -10.54 -2.89
N ALA A 257 28.07 -10.11 -3.92
CA ALA A 257 28.34 -10.53 -5.30
C ALA A 257 29.70 -10.01 -5.81
N GLU A 258 30.03 -8.74 -5.54
CA GLU A 258 31.35 -8.17 -5.86
C GLU A 258 32.50 -8.89 -5.14
N ALA A 259 32.26 -9.37 -3.91
CA ALA A 259 33.20 -10.18 -3.15
C ALA A 259 33.22 -11.66 -3.60
N GLY A 260 32.36 -12.09 -4.52
CA GLY A 260 32.27 -13.47 -5.00
C GLY A 260 31.65 -14.44 -3.99
N VAL A 261 30.94 -13.95 -2.98
CA VAL A 261 30.25 -14.76 -1.97
C VAL A 261 28.94 -15.32 -2.51
N VAL A 262 28.21 -14.54 -3.31
CA VAL A 262 26.96 -14.93 -4.00
C VAL A 262 27.11 -14.68 -5.50
N ALA A 263 26.24 -15.26 -6.33
CA ALA A 263 26.29 -15.10 -7.78
C ALA A 263 25.70 -13.75 -8.23
N GLU A 264 24.60 -13.34 -7.61
CA GLU A 264 23.94 -12.07 -7.91
C GLU A 264 23.37 -11.42 -6.64
N ALA A 265 23.06 -10.13 -6.71
CA ALA A 265 22.59 -9.36 -5.55
C ALA A 265 21.30 -9.93 -4.93
N ALA A 266 20.42 -10.48 -5.74
CA ALA A 266 19.16 -11.08 -5.31
C ALA A 266 19.35 -12.33 -4.43
N ASP A 267 20.49 -12.99 -4.54
CA ASP A 267 20.80 -14.16 -3.69
C ASP A 267 20.85 -13.84 -2.19
N ALA A 268 21.06 -12.57 -1.84
CA ALA A 268 21.03 -12.12 -0.44
C ALA A 268 19.69 -12.40 0.25
N PHE A 269 18.58 -12.47 -0.48
CA PHE A 269 17.26 -12.83 0.07
C PHE A 269 17.15 -14.31 0.47
N HIS A 270 18.06 -15.14 0.04
CA HIS A 270 18.14 -16.56 0.38
C HIS A 270 19.08 -16.86 1.55
N LEU A 271 19.83 -15.85 2.00
CA LEU A 271 20.76 -15.98 3.13
C LEU A 271 20.04 -15.76 4.47
N GLY A 272 20.42 -16.53 5.48
CA GLY A 272 20.07 -16.24 6.86
C GLY A 272 20.80 -15.00 7.39
N MET A 273 20.22 -14.30 8.37
CA MET A 273 20.82 -13.09 8.96
C MET A 273 22.23 -13.33 9.54
N ALA A 274 22.49 -14.53 10.07
CA ALA A 274 23.83 -14.90 10.56
C ALA A 274 24.82 -15.03 9.39
N GLU A 275 24.41 -15.64 8.28
CA GLU A 275 25.26 -15.79 7.09
C GLU A 275 25.61 -14.44 6.48
N VAL A 276 24.64 -13.50 6.43
CA VAL A 276 24.89 -12.12 5.97
C VAL A 276 25.92 -11.42 6.87
N ARG A 277 25.77 -11.54 8.20
CA ARG A 277 26.71 -10.94 9.16
C ARG A 277 28.10 -11.51 9.01
N ASP A 278 28.22 -12.83 8.92
CA ASP A 278 29.52 -13.51 8.78
C ASP A 278 30.20 -13.14 7.45
N ALA A 279 29.41 -12.91 6.41
CA ALA A 279 29.92 -12.53 5.09
C ALA A 279 30.32 -11.04 4.98
N LEU A 280 29.76 -10.15 5.82
CA LEU A 280 30.10 -8.73 5.88
C LEU A 280 31.24 -8.43 6.88
N ALA A 281 31.51 -9.33 7.83
CA ALA A 281 32.56 -9.18 8.85
C ALA A 281 33.96 -9.52 8.30
#